data_435754dfc1c507b35811213a1238d362
#
_entry.id   435754dfc1c507b35811213a1238d362
#
_cell.length_a   1.000
_cell.length_b   1.000
_cell.length_c   1.000
_cell.angle_alpha   90.00
_cell.angle_beta   90.00
_cell.angle_gamma   90.00
#
_symmetry.space_group_name_H-M   'P 1'
#
loop_
_entity.id
_entity.type
_entity.pdbx_description
1 polymer ?
#
loop_
_entity_poly.entity_id
_entity_poly.type
_entity_poly.pdbx_seq_one_letter_code
_entity_poly.pdbx_strand_id
1 'polypeptide(L)'
;MEFINDITLVARVAIAGNKRAFDQLVRKYQSRVRKFFLAQTLGDSQLSDDLAQDTFVKAYTHIREFHGTSSFSTWLMRIAYNTYYDYCRKLHPTVDLDSVNCHPQSSGSDTMIRKDIYDALARLSETQRTCITMQLIDGRAIDEISNITGMPIGTVKSHLKRGKDLMVDFLKKNGY
;
A
#
# COMPACT_ATOMS: atom_id res chain seq x y z
N MET A 1 10.62 19.77 18.13
CA MET A 1 10.34 18.32 18.04
C MET A 1 11.52 17.69 17.34
N GLU A 2 12.35 16.97 18.08
CA GLU A 2 13.42 16.19 17.47
C GLU A 2 12.77 15.14 16.57
N PHE A 3 13.03 15.22 15.29
CA PHE A 3 12.82 14.11 14.37
C PHE A 3 13.79 12.99 14.81
N ILE A 4 13.34 12.14 15.72
CA ILE A 4 14.07 10.91 16.01
C ILE A 4 14.12 10.18 14.66
N ASN A 5 15.31 10.07 14.14
CA ASN A 5 15.57 9.43 12.85
C ASN A 5 15.06 7.98 12.94
N ASP A 6 14.31 7.53 11.95
CA ASP A 6 13.80 6.16 11.87
C ASP A 6 14.90 5.12 12.10
N ILE A 7 16.11 5.39 11.60
CA ILE A 7 17.29 4.53 11.80
C ILE A 7 17.59 4.34 13.29
N THR A 8 17.47 5.40 14.09
CA THR A 8 17.69 5.31 15.55
C THR A 8 16.62 4.47 16.22
N LEU A 9 15.35 4.63 15.82
CA LEU A 9 14.25 3.82 16.35
C LEU A 9 14.43 2.35 15.96
N VAL A 10 14.72 2.09 14.69
CA VAL A 10 14.99 0.73 14.18
C VAL A 10 16.14 0.07 14.95
N ALA A 11 17.25 0.78 15.14
CA ALA A 11 18.40 0.25 15.90
C ALA A 11 18.01 -0.12 17.35
N ARG A 12 17.23 0.71 18.03
CA ARG A 12 16.73 0.42 19.37
C ARG A 12 15.84 -0.83 19.42
N VAL A 13 15.00 -1.03 18.39
CA VAL A 13 14.17 -2.23 18.29
C VAL A 13 15.02 -3.45 17.97
N ALA A 14 15.89 -3.37 16.97
CA ALA A 14 16.68 -4.48 16.48
C ALA A 14 17.69 -5.03 17.51
N ILE A 15 18.33 -4.12 18.26
CA ILE A 15 19.40 -4.46 19.23
C ILE A 15 18.82 -4.79 20.61
N ALA A 16 17.92 -3.93 21.12
CA ALA A 16 17.43 -3.99 22.49
C ALA A 16 15.99 -4.53 22.63
N GLY A 17 15.32 -4.89 21.53
CA GLY A 17 13.92 -5.31 21.55
C GLY A 17 12.97 -4.24 22.11
N ASN A 18 13.32 -2.95 21.94
CA ASN A 18 12.61 -1.85 22.58
C ASN A 18 11.23 -1.63 21.95
N LYS A 19 10.19 -2.16 22.60
CA LYS A 19 8.79 -2.07 22.15
C LYS A 19 8.31 -0.62 22.02
N ARG A 20 8.73 0.28 22.93
CA ARG A 20 8.34 1.71 22.87
C ARG A 20 8.90 2.40 21.60
N ALA A 21 10.10 2.03 21.17
CA ALA A 21 10.65 2.54 19.91
C ALA A 21 9.86 2.03 18.71
N PHE A 22 9.40 0.77 18.74
CA PHE A 22 8.55 0.25 17.70
C PHE A 22 7.17 0.92 17.68
N ASP A 23 6.56 1.17 18.83
CA ASP A 23 5.29 1.91 18.92
C ASP A 23 5.38 3.30 18.28
N GLN A 24 6.53 3.98 18.37
CA GLN A 24 6.74 5.26 17.71
C GLN A 24 6.75 5.10 16.16
N LEU A 25 7.39 4.05 15.65
CA LEU A 25 7.34 3.73 14.22
C LEU A 25 5.91 3.41 13.76
N VAL A 26 5.17 2.60 14.52
CA VAL A 26 3.76 2.28 14.23
C VAL A 26 2.93 3.56 14.17
N ARG A 27 2.98 4.41 15.18
CA ARG A 27 2.24 5.68 15.22
C ARG A 27 2.58 6.60 14.05
N LYS A 28 3.84 6.62 13.63
CA LYS A 28 4.29 7.44 12.50
C LYS A 28 3.73 6.93 11.16
N TYR A 29 3.67 5.60 10.97
CA TYR A 29 3.38 5.00 9.67
C TYR A 29 2.00 4.36 9.54
N GLN A 30 1.25 4.14 10.63
CA GLN A 30 -0.04 3.43 10.60
C GLN A 30 -1.05 4.05 9.64
N SER A 31 -1.16 5.38 9.59
CA SER A 31 -2.09 6.08 8.71
C SER A 31 -1.76 5.84 7.23
N ARG A 32 -0.47 5.83 6.88
CA ARG A 32 0.01 5.58 5.51
C ARG A 32 -0.28 4.15 5.08
N VAL A 33 0.08 3.18 5.92
CA VAL A 33 -0.16 1.75 5.65
C VAL A 33 -1.66 1.46 5.55
N ARG A 34 -2.47 2.02 6.46
CA ARG A 34 -3.93 1.88 6.42
C ARG A 34 -4.55 2.47 5.16
N LYS A 35 -4.13 3.67 4.75
CA LYS A 35 -4.62 4.30 3.49
C LYS A 35 -4.29 3.47 2.26
N PHE A 36 -3.09 2.88 2.22
CA PHE A 36 -2.72 1.94 1.15
C PHE A 36 -3.71 0.78 1.09
N PHE A 37 -3.98 0.11 2.20
CA PHE A 37 -4.92 -1.02 2.22
C PHE A 37 -6.35 -0.60 1.92
N LEU A 38 -6.83 0.53 2.42
CA LEU A 38 -8.17 1.04 2.08
C LEU A 38 -8.35 1.23 0.57
N ALA A 39 -7.34 1.71 -0.12
CA ALA A 39 -7.39 1.83 -1.57
C ALA A 39 -7.36 0.45 -2.26
N GLN A 40 -6.54 -0.49 -1.76
CA GLN A 40 -6.47 -1.85 -2.31
C GLN A 40 -7.76 -2.65 -2.09
N THR A 41 -8.36 -2.54 -0.90
CA THR A 41 -9.57 -3.27 -0.51
C THR A 41 -10.87 -2.53 -0.88
N LEU A 42 -10.77 -1.42 -1.64
CA LEU A 42 -11.91 -0.60 -2.07
C LEU A 42 -12.78 -0.13 -0.90
N GLY A 43 -12.15 0.23 0.21
CA GLY A 43 -12.82 0.79 1.39
C GLY A 43 -13.24 -0.24 2.44
N ASP A 44 -12.91 -1.51 2.29
CA ASP A 44 -13.12 -2.49 3.37
C ASP A 44 -12.23 -2.17 4.57
N SER A 45 -12.83 -1.53 5.56
CA SER A 45 -12.12 -1.02 6.74
C SER A 45 -11.58 -2.14 7.61
N GLN A 46 -12.35 -3.21 7.82
CA GLN A 46 -11.96 -4.32 8.68
C GLN A 46 -10.77 -5.07 8.06
N LEU A 47 -10.87 -5.46 6.80
CA LEU A 47 -9.79 -6.14 6.09
C LEU A 47 -8.53 -5.24 6.01
N SER A 48 -8.71 -3.93 5.80
CA SER A 48 -7.58 -2.98 5.78
C SER A 48 -6.86 -2.91 7.11
N ASP A 49 -7.60 -2.94 8.22
CA ASP A 49 -7.03 -2.92 9.57
C ASP A 49 -6.30 -4.23 9.88
N ASP A 50 -6.85 -5.38 9.48
CA ASP A 50 -6.23 -6.69 9.64
C ASP A 50 -4.91 -6.79 8.84
N LEU A 51 -4.91 -6.37 7.57
CA LEU A 51 -3.70 -6.36 6.73
C LEU A 51 -2.64 -5.37 7.24
N ALA A 52 -3.07 -4.23 7.77
CA ALA A 52 -2.16 -3.26 8.38
C ALA A 52 -1.51 -3.85 9.65
N GLN A 53 -2.28 -4.51 10.49
CA GLN A 53 -1.76 -5.19 11.68
C GLN A 53 -0.75 -6.29 11.30
N ASP A 54 -1.08 -7.14 10.33
CA ASP A 54 -0.18 -8.17 9.81
C ASP A 54 1.12 -7.58 9.29
N THR A 55 1.04 -6.44 8.59
CA THR A 55 2.22 -5.72 8.08
C THR A 55 3.14 -5.29 9.22
N PHE A 56 2.62 -4.72 10.30
CA PHE A 56 3.42 -4.30 11.44
C PHE A 56 3.97 -5.48 12.24
N VAL A 57 3.23 -6.57 12.36
CA VAL A 57 3.74 -7.82 12.97
C VAL A 57 4.92 -8.36 12.16
N LYS A 58 4.81 -8.45 10.84
CA LYS A 58 5.91 -8.85 9.95
C LYS A 58 7.08 -7.89 10.04
N ALA A 59 6.83 -6.58 10.05
CA ALA A 59 7.88 -5.57 10.19
C ALA A 59 8.63 -5.72 11.53
N TYR A 60 7.93 -5.94 12.64
CA TYR A 60 8.56 -6.18 13.94
C TYR A 60 9.43 -7.45 13.94
N THR A 61 8.91 -8.52 13.37
CA THR A 61 9.60 -9.82 13.33
C THR A 61 10.87 -9.76 12.46
N HIS A 62 10.82 -9.02 11.35
CA HIS A 62 11.92 -8.93 10.38
C HIS A 62 12.76 -7.64 10.51
N ILE A 63 12.59 -6.86 11.57
CA ILE A 63 13.23 -5.54 11.69
C ILE A 63 14.75 -5.61 11.66
N ARG A 64 15.34 -6.74 12.07
CA ARG A 64 16.79 -6.99 12.00
C ARG A 64 17.30 -7.13 10.56
N GLU A 65 16.43 -7.41 9.61
CA GLU A 65 16.74 -7.52 8.18
C GLU A 65 16.74 -6.14 7.49
N PHE A 66 16.35 -5.09 8.19
CA PHE A 66 16.46 -3.74 7.67
C PHE A 66 17.91 -3.25 7.72
N HIS A 67 18.57 -3.21 6.55
CA HIS A 67 19.98 -2.83 6.43
C HIS A 67 20.20 -1.36 6.07
N GLY A 68 19.15 -0.54 6.01
CA GLY A 68 19.26 0.90 5.72
C GLY A 68 19.61 1.24 4.26
N THR A 69 19.54 0.29 3.34
CA THR A 69 19.78 0.53 1.90
C THR A 69 18.66 1.35 1.23
N SER A 70 17.50 1.44 1.88
CA SER A 70 16.38 2.30 1.52
C SER A 70 15.83 2.98 2.78
N SER A 71 14.90 3.93 2.62
CA SER A 71 14.20 4.47 3.78
C SER A 71 13.36 3.38 4.49
N PHE A 72 13.18 3.53 5.82
CA PHE A 72 12.31 2.63 6.57
C PHE A 72 10.88 2.61 5.98
N SER A 73 10.39 3.77 5.53
CA SER A 73 9.11 3.88 4.83
C SER A 73 9.03 2.99 3.59
N THR A 74 10.06 2.97 2.76
CA THR A 74 10.12 2.13 1.55
C THR A 74 10.15 0.65 1.91
N TRP A 75 10.95 0.27 2.90
CA TRP A 75 11.03 -1.10 3.39
C TRP A 75 9.70 -1.59 3.99
N LEU A 76 9.07 -0.76 4.84
CA LEU A 76 7.76 -1.06 5.42
C LEU A 76 6.67 -1.23 4.34
N MET A 77 6.65 -0.34 3.34
CA MET A 77 5.68 -0.42 2.25
C MET A 77 5.90 -1.63 1.35
N ARG A 78 7.14 -2.12 1.22
CA ARG A 78 7.40 -3.41 0.56
C ARG A 78 6.76 -4.57 1.32
N ILE A 79 6.82 -4.55 2.66
CA ILE A 79 6.14 -5.56 3.49
C ILE A 79 4.62 -5.44 3.32
N ALA A 80 4.06 -4.22 3.31
CA ALA A 80 2.63 -4.01 3.08
C ALA A 80 2.18 -4.52 1.70
N TYR A 81 2.94 -4.19 0.66
CA TYR A 81 2.71 -4.68 -0.70
C TYR A 81 2.70 -6.22 -0.75
N ASN A 82 3.72 -6.86 -0.22
CA ASN A 82 3.81 -8.32 -0.20
C ASN A 82 2.67 -8.94 0.63
N THR A 83 2.30 -8.34 1.76
CA THR A 83 1.18 -8.81 2.60
C THR A 83 -0.13 -8.80 1.82
N TYR A 84 -0.40 -7.74 1.04
CA TYR A 84 -1.59 -7.67 0.19
C TYR A 84 -1.57 -8.71 -0.93
N TYR A 85 -0.45 -8.84 -1.64
CA TYR A 85 -0.34 -9.81 -2.74
C TYR A 85 -0.40 -11.26 -2.26
N ASP A 86 0.15 -11.58 -1.09
CA ASP A 86 0.01 -12.90 -0.48
C ASP A 86 -1.46 -13.19 -0.13
N TYR A 87 -2.20 -12.19 0.35
CA TYR A 87 -3.64 -12.30 0.57
C TYR A 87 -4.38 -12.59 -0.73
N CYS A 88 -4.12 -11.81 -1.80
CA CYS A 88 -4.75 -12.03 -3.10
C CYS A 88 -4.44 -13.41 -3.69
N ARG A 89 -3.20 -13.89 -3.59
CA ARG A 89 -2.81 -15.23 -4.05
C ARG A 89 -3.52 -16.35 -3.31
N LYS A 90 -3.78 -16.17 -2.02
CA LYS A 90 -4.56 -17.15 -1.23
C LYS A 90 -6.00 -17.23 -1.70
N LEU A 91 -6.60 -16.12 -2.11
CA LEU A 91 -7.97 -16.08 -2.64
C LEU A 91 -8.05 -16.63 -4.07
N HIS A 92 -7.05 -16.38 -4.89
CA HIS A 92 -7.01 -16.71 -6.32
C HIS A 92 -5.70 -17.40 -6.71
N PRO A 93 -5.50 -18.68 -6.34
CA PRO A 93 -4.20 -19.36 -6.55
C PRO A 93 -3.78 -19.53 -8.02
N THR A 94 -4.75 -19.48 -8.95
CA THR A 94 -4.53 -19.83 -10.38
C THR A 94 -4.68 -18.63 -11.31
N VAL A 95 -4.90 -17.43 -10.81
CA VAL A 95 -5.21 -16.25 -11.64
C VAL A 95 -4.06 -15.24 -11.60
N ASP A 96 -3.75 -14.67 -12.76
CA ASP A 96 -2.79 -13.57 -12.88
C ASP A 96 -3.38 -12.30 -12.24
N LEU A 97 -2.67 -11.75 -11.27
CA LEU A 97 -3.08 -10.55 -10.52
C LEU A 97 -3.18 -9.28 -11.37
N ASP A 98 -2.59 -9.29 -12.57
CA ASP A 98 -2.73 -8.21 -13.55
C ASP A 98 -4.13 -8.17 -14.21
N SER A 99 -4.91 -9.25 -14.10
CA SER A 99 -6.21 -9.40 -14.74
C SER A 99 -7.40 -9.45 -13.79
N VAL A 100 -7.18 -9.45 -12.45
CA VAL A 100 -8.24 -9.68 -11.45
C VAL A 100 -8.37 -8.56 -10.44
N ASN A 101 -9.61 -8.29 -10.05
CA ASN A 101 -9.94 -7.55 -8.84
C ASN A 101 -10.23 -8.56 -7.72
N CYS A 102 -9.40 -8.58 -6.68
CA CYS A 102 -9.54 -9.51 -5.55
C CYS A 102 -10.76 -9.20 -4.65
N HIS A 103 -11.46 -8.09 -4.88
CA HIS A 103 -12.55 -7.66 -4.02
C HIS A 103 -13.87 -7.45 -4.78
N PRO A 104 -14.99 -8.03 -4.32
CA PRO A 104 -16.31 -7.56 -4.70
C PRO A 104 -16.50 -6.12 -4.19
N GLN A 105 -17.21 -5.30 -4.93
CA GLN A 105 -17.52 -3.93 -4.54
C GLN A 105 -18.11 -3.92 -3.12
N SER A 106 -17.46 -3.22 -2.19
CA SER A 106 -18.00 -3.05 -0.84
C SER A 106 -19.06 -1.94 -0.87
N SER A 107 -20.26 -2.27 -0.48
CA SER A 107 -21.34 -1.33 -0.23
C SER A 107 -21.23 -0.75 1.18
N GLY A 108 -20.25 0.13 1.39
CA GLY A 108 -20.16 0.91 2.63
C GLY A 108 -20.87 2.25 2.48
N SER A 109 -21.55 2.71 3.52
CA SER A 109 -22.22 4.02 3.60
C SER A 109 -21.20 5.15 3.73
N ASP A 110 -20.40 5.39 2.70
CA ASP A 110 -19.45 6.49 2.64
C ASP A 110 -20.04 7.68 1.86
N THR A 111 -19.52 8.88 2.13
CA THR A 111 -19.89 10.07 1.37
C THR A 111 -19.77 9.82 -0.12
N MET A 112 -20.67 10.40 -0.93
CA MET A 112 -20.77 10.20 -2.39
C MET A 112 -19.40 10.28 -3.11
N ILE A 113 -18.58 11.25 -2.73
CA ILE A 113 -17.22 11.44 -3.27
C ILE A 113 -16.28 10.24 -2.98
N ARG A 114 -16.35 9.66 -1.78
CA ARG A 114 -15.53 8.48 -1.44
C ARG A 114 -15.93 7.26 -2.26
N LYS A 115 -17.25 7.09 -2.45
CA LYS A 115 -17.78 6.02 -3.28
C LYS A 115 -17.24 6.13 -4.71
N ASP A 116 -17.29 7.33 -5.30
CA ASP A 116 -16.80 7.57 -6.66
C ASP A 116 -15.30 7.28 -6.81
N ILE A 117 -14.49 7.59 -5.78
CA ILE A 117 -13.06 7.26 -5.77
C ILE A 117 -12.85 5.74 -5.74
N TYR A 118 -13.56 5.01 -4.88
CA TYR A 118 -13.43 3.55 -4.83
C TYR A 118 -13.99 2.88 -6.08
N ASP A 119 -15.06 3.40 -6.66
CA ASP A 119 -15.59 2.92 -7.93
C ASP A 119 -14.60 3.15 -9.09
N ALA A 120 -13.89 4.28 -9.09
CA ALA A 120 -12.81 4.53 -10.04
C ALA A 120 -11.63 3.55 -9.85
N LEU A 121 -11.21 3.33 -8.59
CA LEU A 121 -10.15 2.38 -8.25
C LEU A 121 -10.54 0.93 -8.58
N ALA A 122 -11.82 0.57 -8.47
CA ALA A 122 -12.31 -0.75 -8.81
C ALA A 122 -12.21 -1.09 -10.32
N ARG A 123 -12.04 -0.07 -11.17
CA ARG A 123 -11.81 -0.27 -12.62
C ARG A 123 -10.39 -0.67 -12.95
N LEU A 124 -9.47 -0.51 -12.01
CA LEU A 124 -8.05 -0.79 -12.18
C LEU A 124 -7.75 -2.25 -11.85
N SER A 125 -6.80 -2.84 -12.57
CA SER A 125 -6.20 -4.10 -12.13
C SER A 125 -5.46 -3.87 -10.78
N GLU A 126 -5.19 -4.95 -10.04
CA GLU A 126 -4.49 -4.88 -8.76
C GLU A 126 -3.14 -4.13 -8.88
N THR A 127 -2.38 -4.42 -9.92
CA THR A 127 -1.09 -3.79 -10.17
C THR A 127 -1.22 -2.31 -10.54
N GLN A 128 -2.20 -1.96 -11.39
CA GLN A 128 -2.48 -0.55 -11.71
C GLN A 128 -2.92 0.22 -10.46
N ARG A 129 -3.82 -0.36 -9.66
CA ARG A 129 -4.31 0.24 -8.42
C ARG A 129 -3.16 0.47 -7.43
N THR A 130 -2.26 -0.48 -7.28
CA THR A 130 -1.06 -0.33 -6.45
C THR A 130 -0.20 0.84 -6.91
N CYS A 131 0.15 0.92 -8.19
CA CYS A 131 0.96 2.01 -8.73
C CYS A 131 0.28 3.39 -8.55
N ILE A 132 -1.01 3.48 -8.86
CA ILE A 132 -1.82 4.70 -8.72
C ILE A 132 -1.90 5.13 -7.25
N THR A 133 -2.18 4.22 -6.33
CA THR A 133 -2.26 4.50 -4.90
C THR A 133 -0.92 5.02 -4.37
N MET A 134 0.18 4.36 -4.71
CA MET A 134 1.50 4.78 -4.26
C MET A 134 1.91 6.16 -4.83
N GLN A 135 1.57 6.46 -6.08
CA GLN A 135 1.93 7.74 -6.68
C GLN A 135 1.00 8.88 -6.26
N LEU A 136 -0.32 8.70 -6.36
CA LEU A 136 -1.29 9.79 -6.19
C LEU A 136 -1.72 9.99 -4.73
N ILE A 137 -1.78 8.92 -3.93
CA ILE A 137 -2.22 9.00 -2.53
C ILE A 137 -1.02 9.12 -1.59
N ASP A 138 0.05 8.35 -1.83
CA ASP A 138 1.23 8.32 -0.97
C ASP A 138 2.38 9.24 -1.46
N GLY A 139 2.26 9.84 -2.65
CA GLY A 139 3.22 10.80 -3.19
C GLY A 139 4.58 10.22 -3.56
N ARG A 140 4.66 8.92 -3.86
CA ARG A 140 5.94 8.26 -4.16
C ARG A 140 6.41 8.51 -5.57
N ALA A 141 7.73 8.63 -5.72
CA ALA A 141 8.39 8.66 -7.00
C ALA A 141 8.36 7.27 -7.68
N ILE A 142 8.52 7.26 -9.00
CA ILE A 142 8.42 6.02 -9.80
C ILE A 142 9.50 5.01 -9.43
N ASP A 143 10.69 5.46 -9.14
CA ASP A 143 11.82 4.64 -8.67
C ASP A 143 11.55 4.01 -7.29
N GLU A 144 10.91 4.74 -6.37
CA GLU A 144 10.48 4.18 -5.10
C GLU A 144 9.41 3.10 -5.30
N ILE A 145 8.43 3.33 -6.19
CA ILE A 145 7.41 2.33 -6.52
C ILE A 145 8.06 1.08 -7.13
N SER A 146 9.02 1.26 -8.04
CA SER A 146 9.83 0.17 -8.60
C SER A 146 10.55 -0.63 -7.50
N ASN A 147 11.16 0.06 -6.55
CA ASN A 147 11.87 -0.56 -5.42
C ASN A 147 10.90 -1.32 -4.47
N ILE A 148 9.69 -0.80 -4.24
CA ILE A 148 8.70 -1.43 -3.37
C ILE A 148 8.12 -2.69 -4.03
N THR A 149 7.76 -2.59 -5.29
CA THR A 149 7.02 -3.65 -6.01
C THR A 149 7.93 -4.69 -6.68
N GLY A 150 9.20 -4.33 -6.90
CA GLY A 150 10.13 -5.15 -7.69
C GLY A 150 9.89 -5.07 -9.21
N MET A 151 8.93 -4.26 -9.66
CA MET A 151 8.66 -4.08 -11.09
C MET A 151 9.68 -3.16 -11.75
N PRO A 152 10.09 -3.41 -13.00
CA PRO A 152 10.90 -2.47 -13.78
C PRO A 152 10.24 -1.09 -13.89
N ILE A 153 11.04 -0.02 -13.89
CA ILE A 153 10.55 1.37 -14.01
C ILE A 153 9.63 1.57 -15.22
N GLY A 154 9.96 0.95 -16.37
CA GLY A 154 9.13 1.00 -17.57
C GLY A 154 7.75 0.38 -17.37
N THR A 155 7.68 -0.72 -16.64
CA THR A 155 6.43 -1.40 -16.26
C THR A 155 5.59 -0.53 -15.33
N VAL A 156 6.20 0.07 -14.30
CA VAL A 156 5.52 1.02 -13.40
C VAL A 156 4.93 2.19 -14.19
N LYS A 157 5.71 2.80 -15.10
CA LYS A 157 5.24 3.89 -15.98
C LYS A 157 4.04 3.47 -16.82
N SER A 158 4.06 2.26 -17.39
CA SER A 158 2.96 1.74 -18.21
C SER A 158 1.69 1.53 -17.38
N HIS A 159 1.80 0.95 -16.17
CA HIS A 159 0.66 0.78 -15.27
C HIS A 159 0.09 2.12 -14.80
N LEU A 160 0.94 3.09 -14.48
CA LEU A 160 0.52 4.45 -14.11
C LEU A 160 -0.23 5.14 -15.25
N LYS A 161 0.28 5.06 -16.48
CA LYS A 161 -0.38 5.68 -17.63
C LYS A 161 -1.75 5.07 -17.86
N ARG A 162 -1.83 3.74 -18.01
CA ARG A 162 -3.09 3.03 -18.26
C ARG A 162 -4.10 3.25 -17.12
N GLY A 163 -3.62 3.21 -15.87
CA GLY A 163 -4.48 3.43 -14.70
C GLY A 163 -5.05 4.84 -14.66
N LYS A 164 -4.24 5.86 -14.95
CA LYS A 164 -4.70 7.26 -15.03
C LYS A 164 -5.73 7.45 -16.14
N ASP A 165 -5.48 6.89 -17.33
CA ASP A 165 -6.40 7.00 -18.46
C ASP A 165 -7.77 6.38 -18.10
N LEU A 166 -7.79 5.19 -17.49
CA LEU A 166 -9.03 4.54 -17.05
C LEU A 166 -9.77 5.36 -15.99
N MET A 167 -9.07 5.94 -15.01
CA MET A 167 -9.68 6.78 -13.99
C MET A 167 -10.26 8.07 -14.58
N VAL A 168 -9.53 8.74 -15.47
CA VAL A 168 -10.00 9.95 -16.15
C VAL A 168 -11.26 9.68 -16.97
N ASP A 169 -11.26 8.58 -17.73
CA ASP A 169 -12.43 8.19 -18.54
C ASP A 169 -13.65 7.90 -17.66
N PHE A 170 -13.45 7.23 -16.53
CA PHE A 170 -14.53 6.96 -15.58
C PHE A 170 -15.07 8.26 -14.95
N LEU A 171 -14.20 9.12 -14.47
CA LEU A 171 -14.59 10.37 -13.81
C LEU A 171 -15.33 11.30 -14.77
N LYS A 172 -14.84 11.47 -16.00
CA LYS A 172 -15.52 12.27 -17.04
C LYS A 172 -16.95 11.76 -17.34
N LYS A 173 -17.14 10.42 -17.39
CA LYS A 173 -18.46 9.82 -17.60
C LYS A 173 -19.42 10.06 -16.43
N ASN A 174 -18.91 10.33 -15.24
CA ASN A 174 -19.69 10.59 -14.03
C ASN A 174 -19.77 12.08 -13.65
N GLY A 175 -19.39 13.00 -14.58
CA GLY A 175 -19.64 14.42 -14.44
C GLY A 175 -18.56 15.22 -13.71
N TYR A 176 -17.32 14.68 -13.63
CA TYR A 176 -16.15 15.36 -13.11
C TYR A 176 -15.26 15.94 -14.22
#